data_09d6044420b77d91c9028c0da341e1f5
#
_entry.id   09d6044420b77d91c9028c0da341e1f5
#
_cell.length_a   1.000
_cell.length_b   1.000
_cell.length_c   1.000
_cell.angle_alpha   90.00
_cell.angle_beta   90.00
_cell.angle_gamma   90.00
#
_symmetry.space_group_name_H-M   'P 1'
#
loop_
_entity.id
_entity.type
_entity.pdbx_description
1 polymer ?
#
loop_
_entity_poly.entity_id
_entity_poly.type
_entity_poly.pdbx_seq_one_letter_code
_entity_poly.pdbx_strand_id
1 'polypeptide(L)'
;MQVKRWIAPAAVAVACGLPTVPAAQAAPGDTQAALGGGSGLVLGKGGHTAKCSLTTIGYDAAGRLVGFTAGHCAEAGTPVQGEQFPDAGVVGVVRAADAQLDYAVIEFDPAAVTPLRSFDGTTIAGFAPTPPAWSVVCQNGRTSGHACGVVWTSSPVGLLEQACSSYGDSGAPVTSGDRLVGMISAPLISDTRNLRFSCTDANNPLHSPVIAVAFDTVRAAVDAGKGVGSGFQPV
;
A
#
# COMPACT_ATOMS: atom_id res chain seq x y z
N MET A 1 3.36 -94.09 -31.11
CA MET A 1 2.48 -93.02 -30.59
C MET A 1 3.34 -92.12 -29.71
N GLN A 2 3.81 -90.97 -30.23
CA GLN A 2 4.60 -90.04 -29.45
C GLN A 2 3.75 -88.83 -29.18
N VAL A 3 3.54 -88.50 -27.91
CA VAL A 3 2.76 -87.37 -27.43
C VAL A 3 3.73 -86.17 -27.25
N LYS A 4 3.65 -85.21 -28.11
CA LYS A 4 4.40 -83.91 -28.02
C LYS A 4 3.80 -83.07 -26.89
N ARG A 5 4.57 -82.84 -25.83
CA ARG A 5 4.25 -81.88 -24.77
C ARG A 5 4.65 -80.47 -25.26
N TRP A 6 3.66 -79.60 -25.31
CA TRP A 6 3.87 -78.15 -25.54
C TRP A 6 4.15 -77.46 -24.21
N ILE A 7 5.30 -76.83 -24.10
CA ILE A 7 5.66 -75.97 -22.96
C ILE A 7 5.29 -74.55 -23.35
N ALA A 8 4.34 -73.90 -22.66
CA ALA A 8 3.99 -72.55 -22.81
C ALA A 8 4.98 -71.66 -22.03
N PRO A 9 5.45 -70.54 -22.61
CA PRO A 9 6.31 -69.60 -21.89
C PRO A 9 5.51 -68.80 -20.88
N ALA A 10 5.98 -68.72 -19.64
CA ALA A 10 5.45 -67.83 -18.59
C ALA A 10 5.86 -66.39 -18.88
N ALA A 11 4.89 -65.52 -19.10
CA ALA A 11 5.12 -64.08 -19.21
C ALA A 11 5.33 -63.50 -17.80
N VAL A 12 6.53 -63.01 -17.55
CA VAL A 12 6.84 -62.24 -16.34
C VAL A 12 6.41 -60.79 -16.59
N ALA A 13 5.32 -60.38 -15.92
CA ALA A 13 4.89 -58.96 -15.90
C ALA A 13 5.79 -58.17 -14.93
N VAL A 14 6.68 -57.34 -15.46
CA VAL A 14 7.44 -56.38 -14.69
C VAL A 14 6.52 -55.20 -14.40
N ALA A 15 6.02 -55.07 -13.17
CA ALA A 15 5.31 -53.91 -12.70
C ALA A 15 6.29 -52.75 -12.47
N CYS A 16 6.37 -51.79 -13.43
CA CYS A 16 7.04 -50.52 -13.22
C CYS A 16 6.23 -49.69 -12.24
N GLY A 17 6.58 -49.80 -10.94
CA GLY A 17 6.08 -48.89 -9.93
C GLY A 17 6.72 -47.47 -10.16
N LEU A 18 5.92 -46.52 -10.65
CA LEU A 18 6.32 -45.12 -10.66
C LEU A 18 6.45 -44.63 -9.22
N PRO A 19 7.56 -43.97 -8.83
CA PRO A 19 7.67 -43.36 -7.52
C PRO A 19 6.60 -42.27 -7.43
N THR A 20 5.64 -42.42 -6.51
CA THR A 20 4.76 -41.33 -6.09
C THR A 20 5.62 -40.28 -5.40
N VAL A 21 5.92 -39.18 -6.07
CA VAL A 21 6.50 -38.01 -5.44
C VAL A 21 5.44 -37.47 -4.48
N PRO A 22 5.72 -37.41 -3.15
CA PRO A 22 4.78 -36.78 -2.24
C PRO A 22 4.59 -35.35 -2.70
N ALA A 23 3.34 -34.95 -2.91
CA ALA A 23 3.02 -33.52 -3.12
C ALA A 23 3.62 -32.78 -1.92
N ALA A 24 4.57 -31.87 -2.22
CA ALA A 24 5.09 -30.97 -1.21
C ALA A 24 3.87 -30.22 -0.65
N GLN A 25 3.47 -30.57 0.58
CA GLN A 25 2.56 -29.72 1.33
C GLN A 25 3.29 -28.40 1.48
N ALA A 26 2.73 -27.34 0.86
CA ALA A 26 3.15 -25.99 1.19
C ALA A 26 3.13 -25.90 2.71
N ALA A 27 4.26 -25.56 3.31
CA ALA A 27 4.32 -25.15 4.70
C ALA A 27 3.23 -24.08 4.90
N PRO A 28 2.59 -23.96 6.09
CA PRO A 28 1.71 -22.85 6.37
C PRO A 28 2.50 -21.59 6.00
N GLY A 29 2.15 -21.04 4.83
CA GLY A 29 2.97 -20.09 4.14
C GLY A 29 3.02 -18.81 4.94
N ASP A 30 4.12 -18.11 4.85
CA ASP A 30 4.26 -16.74 5.24
C ASP A 30 3.01 -15.95 4.84
N THR A 31 2.10 -15.81 5.79
CA THR A 31 0.89 -14.99 5.63
C THR A 31 1.24 -13.51 5.84
N GLN A 32 2.52 -13.14 5.65
CA GLN A 32 2.97 -11.76 5.77
C GLN A 32 2.42 -10.92 4.61
N ALA A 33 1.89 -9.76 4.97
CA ALA A 33 1.50 -8.77 3.98
C ALA A 33 2.73 -7.99 3.49
N ALA A 34 3.04 -8.08 2.21
CA ALA A 34 4.10 -7.26 1.58
C ALA A 34 3.54 -5.87 1.26
N LEU A 35 3.92 -4.86 2.05
CA LEU A 35 3.34 -3.51 1.98
C LEU A 35 4.39 -2.44 1.66
N GLY A 36 4.05 -1.55 0.73
CA GLY A 36 4.84 -0.39 0.33
C GLY A 36 3.95 0.82 0.05
N GLY A 37 4.55 1.95 -0.32
CA GLY A 37 3.80 3.16 -0.67
C GLY A 37 2.83 2.93 -1.82
N GLY A 38 1.54 3.11 -1.59
CA GLY A 38 0.44 2.80 -2.53
C GLY A 38 -0.34 1.53 -2.21
N SER A 39 0.14 0.67 -1.31
CA SER A 39 -0.60 -0.53 -0.90
C SER A 39 -1.97 -0.17 -0.35
N GLY A 40 -3.00 -0.93 -0.77
CA GLY A 40 -4.35 -0.80 -0.25
C GLY A 40 -4.44 -1.24 1.21
N LEU A 41 -5.09 -0.42 2.02
CA LEU A 41 -5.39 -0.67 3.43
C LEU A 41 -6.89 -0.79 3.65
N VAL A 42 -7.29 -1.74 4.48
CA VAL A 42 -8.64 -1.85 5.04
C VAL A 42 -8.56 -1.48 6.52
N LEU A 43 -9.23 -0.39 6.88
CA LEU A 43 -9.24 0.17 8.23
C LEU A 43 -10.66 0.06 8.78
N GLY A 44 -10.86 -0.75 9.80
CA GLY A 44 -12.22 -1.04 10.28
C GLY A 44 -12.33 -1.06 11.78
N LYS A 45 -13.35 -0.35 12.32
CA LYS A 45 -13.70 -0.36 13.74
C LYS A 45 -15.21 -0.17 13.91
N GLY A 46 -15.83 -0.98 14.76
CA GLY A 46 -17.23 -0.77 15.15
C GLY A 46 -18.26 -0.88 14.00
N GLY A 47 -18.00 -1.74 12.99
CA GLY A 47 -18.89 -1.91 11.84
C GLY A 47 -18.66 -0.90 10.70
N HIS A 48 -17.78 0.07 10.87
CA HIS A 48 -17.35 0.98 9.82
C HIS A 48 -16.02 0.52 9.22
N THR A 49 -15.93 0.52 7.89
CA THR A 49 -14.72 0.13 7.16
C THR A 49 -14.39 1.19 6.12
N ALA A 50 -13.18 1.75 6.21
CA ALA A 50 -12.62 2.60 5.17
C ALA A 50 -11.57 1.82 4.38
N LYS A 51 -11.42 2.16 3.08
CA LYS A 51 -10.35 1.69 2.23
C LYS A 51 -9.52 2.88 1.78
N CYS A 52 -8.24 2.86 2.13
CA CYS A 52 -7.29 3.94 1.87
C CYS A 52 -5.96 3.37 1.39
N SER A 53 -5.02 4.23 1.07
CA SER A 53 -3.69 3.86 0.59
C SER A 53 -2.65 4.08 1.68
N LEU A 54 -1.63 3.23 1.72
CA LEU A 54 -0.43 3.42 2.55
C LEU A 54 0.47 4.47 1.90
N THR A 55 0.86 5.50 2.65
CA THR A 55 1.76 6.53 2.14
C THR A 55 3.19 6.01 2.01
N THR A 56 3.70 5.45 3.08
CA THR A 56 5.06 4.92 3.17
C THR A 56 5.16 4.01 4.38
N ILE A 57 6.21 3.17 4.41
CA ILE A 57 6.49 2.25 5.51
C ILE A 57 7.98 2.27 5.82
N GLY A 58 8.33 2.09 7.09
CA GLY A 58 9.71 2.09 7.56
C GLY A 58 9.80 2.01 9.06
N TYR A 59 10.88 2.51 9.62
CA TYR A 59 11.13 2.42 11.04
C TYR A 59 11.21 3.79 11.69
N ASP A 60 10.67 3.91 12.91
CA ASP A 60 10.83 5.10 13.74
C ASP A 60 12.11 5.01 14.61
N ALA A 61 12.40 6.08 15.35
CA ALA A 61 13.60 6.16 16.20
C ALA A 61 13.62 5.09 17.31
N ALA A 62 12.50 4.49 17.65
CA ALA A 62 12.41 3.39 18.63
C ALA A 62 12.53 2.01 17.96
N GLY A 63 12.74 1.93 16.63
CA GLY A 63 12.84 0.69 15.88
C GLY A 63 11.50 0.00 15.62
N ARG A 64 10.37 0.68 15.82
CA ARG A 64 9.04 0.15 15.50
C ARG A 64 8.79 0.24 14.00
N LEU A 65 8.17 -0.79 13.43
CA LEU A 65 7.71 -0.76 12.05
C LEU A 65 6.46 0.10 11.96
N VAL A 66 6.54 1.22 11.26
CA VAL A 66 5.46 2.20 11.17
C VAL A 66 5.18 2.60 9.72
N GLY A 67 3.97 3.08 9.48
CA GLY A 67 3.56 3.66 8.21
C GLY A 67 2.55 4.77 8.40
N PHE A 68 2.19 5.42 7.29
CA PHE A 68 1.30 6.57 7.29
C PHE A 68 0.14 6.37 6.32
N THR A 69 -0.99 7.00 6.63
CA THR A 69 -2.15 7.14 5.74
C THR A 69 -2.87 8.44 6.09
N ALA A 70 -3.92 8.80 5.34
CA ALA A 70 -4.70 10.01 5.63
C ALA A 70 -5.47 9.88 6.98
N GLY A 71 -5.58 10.99 7.71
CA GLY A 71 -6.19 11.04 9.04
C GLY A 71 -7.69 10.74 9.04
N HIS A 72 -8.41 11.17 7.98
CA HIS A 72 -9.83 10.87 7.84
C HIS A 72 -10.13 9.39 7.59
N CYS A 73 -9.12 8.57 7.27
CA CYS A 73 -9.28 7.13 7.03
C CYS A 73 -9.53 6.35 8.31
N ALA A 74 -9.01 6.79 9.47
CA ALA A 74 -9.14 6.04 10.71
C ALA A 74 -8.76 6.85 11.94
N GLU A 75 -9.35 6.45 13.07
CA GLU A 75 -9.03 6.96 14.41
C GLU A 75 -7.99 6.07 15.10
N ALA A 76 -7.35 6.60 16.16
CA ALA A 76 -6.48 5.83 17.01
C ALA A 76 -7.20 4.58 17.59
N GLY A 77 -6.49 3.45 17.58
CA GLY A 77 -7.01 2.13 17.97
C GLY A 77 -7.74 1.38 16.85
N THR A 78 -7.83 1.92 15.63
CA THR A 78 -8.41 1.21 14.49
C THR A 78 -7.45 0.11 14.02
N PRO A 79 -7.90 -1.16 13.92
CA PRO A 79 -7.11 -2.24 13.31
C PRO A 79 -6.96 -2.04 11.81
N VAL A 80 -5.82 -2.47 11.29
CA VAL A 80 -5.41 -2.32 9.89
C VAL A 80 -5.16 -3.68 9.28
N GLN A 81 -5.67 -3.90 8.07
CA GLN A 81 -5.40 -5.09 7.24
C GLN A 81 -4.86 -4.64 5.88
N GLY A 82 -4.01 -5.45 5.26
CA GLY A 82 -3.61 -5.29 3.87
C GLY A 82 -4.75 -5.74 2.94
N GLU A 83 -5.18 -4.86 2.02
CA GLU A 83 -6.33 -5.17 1.15
C GLU A 83 -6.06 -6.38 0.23
N GLN A 84 -4.83 -6.51 -0.29
CA GLN A 84 -4.41 -7.63 -1.13
C GLN A 84 -4.01 -8.89 -0.32
N PHE A 85 -3.97 -8.79 1.02
CA PHE A 85 -3.51 -9.84 1.92
C PHE A 85 -4.55 -10.16 3.01
N PRO A 86 -5.79 -10.53 2.65
CA PRO A 86 -6.86 -10.76 3.64
C PRO A 86 -6.52 -11.90 4.62
N ASP A 87 -5.76 -12.90 4.17
CA ASP A 87 -5.37 -14.05 4.99
C ASP A 87 -4.31 -13.71 6.06
N ALA A 88 -3.60 -12.58 5.92
CA ALA A 88 -2.71 -12.07 6.95
C ALA A 88 -3.48 -11.49 8.17
N GLY A 89 -4.79 -11.28 8.04
CA GLY A 89 -5.61 -10.72 9.10
C GLY A 89 -5.23 -9.29 9.47
N VAL A 90 -5.28 -8.98 10.77
CA VAL A 90 -4.86 -7.67 11.29
C VAL A 90 -3.35 -7.60 11.32
N VAL A 91 -2.77 -6.68 10.56
CA VAL A 91 -1.32 -6.51 10.40
C VAL A 91 -0.77 -5.30 11.15
N GLY A 92 -1.64 -4.47 11.75
CA GLY A 92 -1.23 -3.29 12.49
C GLY A 92 -2.41 -2.56 13.13
N VAL A 93 -2.10 -1.47 13.84
CA VAL A 93 -3.09 -0.64 14.53
C VAL A 93 -2.72 0.84 14.35
N VAL A 94 -3.71 1.69 14.09
CA VAL A 94 -3.54 3.15 14.09
C VAL A 94 -3.21 3.61 15.51
N ARG A 95 -2.10 4.32 15.69
CA ARG A 95 -1.63 4.82 17.01
C ARG A 95 -1.94 6.29 17.25
N ALA A 96 -1.96 7.07 16.18
CA ALA A 96 -2.31 8.48 16.22
C ALA A 96 -3.01 8.89 14.93
N ALA A 97 -3.91 9.87 15.03
CA ALA A 97 -4.52 10.52 13.88
C ALA A 97 -4.68 12.01 14.19
N ASP A 98 -4.43 12.85 13.20
CA ASP A 98 -4.58 14.30 13.27
C ASP A 98 -5.51 14.76 12.15
N ALA A 99 -6.66 15.33 12.52
CA ALA A 99 -7.68 15.77 11.57
C ALA A 99 -7.33 17.12 10.91
N GLN A 100 -6.42 17.92 11.48
CA GLN A 100 -6.05 19.22 10.93
C GLN A 100 -5.02 19.09 9.80
N LEU A 101 -4.02 18.23 10.01
CA LEU A 101 -3.01 17.89 9.01
C LEU A 101 -3.38 16.64 8.21
N ASP A 102 -4.54 16.05 8.50
CA ASP A 102 -5.10 14.88 7.82
C ASP A 102 -4.10 13.72 7.65
N TYR A 103 -3.44 13.32 8.74
CA TYR A 103 -2.58 12.14 8.76
C TYR A 103 -2.94 11.16 9.87
N ALA A 104 -2.63 9.89 9.65
CA ALA A 104 -2.65 8.84 10.66
C ALA A 104 -1.34 8.05 10.64
N VAL A 105 -0.87 7.67 11.84
CA VAL A 105 0.31 6.83 12.04
C VAL A 105 -0.14 5.43 12.41
N ILE A 106 0.35 4.45 11.67
CA ILE A 106 0.09 3.03 11.86
C ILE A 106 1.34 2.37 12.44
N GLU A 107 1.21 1.61 13.51
CA GLU A 107 2.24 0.68 13.96
C GLU A 107 1.89 -0.71 13.45
N PHE A 108 2.79 -1.29 12.68
CA PHE A 108 2.63 -2.62 12.10
C PHE A 108 3.29 -3.69 12.97
N ASP A 109 2.76 -4.89 12.91
CA ASP A 109 3.41 -6.08 13.47
C ASP A 109 4.52 -6.55 12.49
N PRO A 110 5.80 -6.50 12.89
CA PRO A 110 6.89 -6.93 12.02
C PRO A 110 6.87 -8.44 11.71
N ALA A 111 6.12 -9.23 12.47
CA ALA A 111 5.90 -10.64 12.16
C ALA A 111 4.83 -10.86 11.09
N ALA A 112 3.93 -9.87 10.88
CA ALA A 112 2.83 -9.93 9.93
C ALA A 112 3.07 -9.10 8.64
N VAL A 113 4.13 -8.26 8.60
CA VAL A 113 4.38 -7.35 7.48
C VAL A 113 5.82 -7.45 6.99
N THR A 114 5.98 -7.61 5.67
CA THR A 114 7.24 -7.38 4.96
C THR A 114 7.20 -5.99 4.35
N PRO A 115 8.00 -5.03 4.85
CA PRO A 115 8.01 -3.67 4.33
C PRO A 115 8.76 -3.60 2.99
N LEU A 116 8.18 -2.88 2.03
CA LEU A 116 8.73 -2.72 0.68
C LEU A 116 9.09 -1.26 0.42
N ARG A 117 10.35 -1.02 -0.02
CA ARG A 117 10.80 0.29 -0.53
C ARG A 117 10.11 0.65 -1.85
N SER A 118 9.87 -0.34 -2.68
CA SER A 118 9.24 -0.17 -4.00
C SER A 118 7.99 -1.01 -4.08
N PHE A 119 6.89 -0.40 -4.51
CA PHE A 119 5.61 -1.06 -4.67
C PHE A 119 4.89 -0.46 -5.88
N ASP A 120 4.43 -1.31 -6.80
CA ASP A 120 3.62 -0.96 -7.98
C ASP A 120 4.10 0.30 -8.73
N GLY A 121 5.38 0.30 -9.13
CA GLY A 121 5.99 1.39 -9.90
C GLY A 121 6.47 2.60 -9.08
N THR A 122 6.21 2.64 -7.78
CA THR A 122 6.67 3.72 -6.89
C THR A 122 7.79 3.26 -5.97
N THR A 123 8.88 4.02 -5.94
CA THR A 123 10.01 3.82 -5.00
C THR A 123 10.09 5.01 -4.07
N ILE A 124 10.26 4.78 -2.77
CA ILE A 124 10.43 5.83 -1.77
C ILE A 124 11.78 5.61 -1.08
N ALA A 125 12.80 6.34 -1.54
CA ALA A 125 14.17 6.26 -1.01
C ALA A 125 14.50 7.36 0.02
N GLY A 126 13.55 8.25 0.31
CA GLY A 126 13.69 9.35 1.25
C GLY A 126 12.67 10.44 1.02
N PHE A 127 12.94 11.63 1.54
CA PHE A 127 12.04 12.76 1.53
C PHE A 127 12.61 13.93 0.74
N ALA A 128 11.73 14.80 0.27
CA ALA A 128 12.08 16.13 -0.26
C ALA A 128 10.95 17.12 0.05
N PRO A 129 11.25 18.42 0.09
CA PRO A 129 10.22 19.46 0.15
C PRO A 129 9.26 19.39 -1.04
N THR A 130 8.09 19.98 -0.88
CA THR A 130 7.13 20.13 -2.00
C THR A 130 7.79 20.86 -3.18
N PRO A 131 7.73 20.29 -4.39
CA PRO A 131 8.35 20.91 -5.57
C PRO A 131 7.55 22.15 -6.01
N PRO A 132 8.17 23.11 -6.76
CA PRO A 132 7.48 24.30 -7.21
C PRO A 132 6.38 23.97 -8.23
N ALA A 133 5.49 24.98 -8.48
CA ALA A 133 4.50 24.90 -9.54
C ALA A 133 5.14 24.52 -10.88
N TRP A 134 4.39 23.80 -11.71
CA TRP A 134 4.80 23.26 -13.02
C TRP A 134 5.79 22.10 -12.97
N SER A 135 6.22 21.65 -11.80
CA SER A 135 6.92 20.38 -11.65
C SER A 135 5.98 19.21 -11.90
N VAL A 136 6.52 18.06 -12.27
CA VAL A 136 5.78 16.81 -12.36
C VAL A 136 5.98 16.04 -11.08
N VAL A 137 4.88 15.56 -10.51
CA VAL A 137 4.85 14.59 -9.40
C VAL A 137 4.07 13.37 -9.81
N CYS A 138 4.32 12.25 -9.15
CA CYS A 138 3.57 11.02 -9.35
C CYS A 138 2.95 10.56 -8.03
N GLN A 139 1.75 10.01 -8.10
CA GLN A 139 1.10 9.33 -6.99
C GLN A 139 0.97 7.83 -7.29
N ASN A 140 0.76 7.03 -6.25
CA ASN A 140 0.40 5.63 -6.37
C ASN A 140 -0.74 5.32 -5.39
N GLY A 141 -1.95 5.31 -5.91
CA GLY A 141 -3.17 5.07 -5.14
C GLY A 141 -3.71 3.66 -5.33
N ARG A 142 -4.30 3.08 -4.28
CA ARG A 142 -4.89 1.74 -4.33
C ARG A 142 -5.98 1.59 -5.38
N THR A 143 -6.63 2.70 -5.77
CA THR A 143 -7.74 2.73 -6.74
C THR A 143 -7.27 3.11 -8.13
N SER A 144 -6.54 4.22 -8.26
CA SER A 144 -6.10 4.73 -9.57
C SER A 144 -4.72 4.24 -9.99
N GLY A 145 -3.97 3.54 -9.11
CA GLY A 145 -2.62 3.07 -9.40
C GLY A 145 -1.61 4.20 -9.53
N HIS A 146 -0.53 3.91 -10.25
CA HIS A 146 0.54 4.88 -10.50
C HIS A 146 0.13 5.87 -11.61
N ALA A 147 0.08 7.16 -11.27
CA ALA A 147 -0.24 8.23 -12.19
C ALA A 147 0.59 9.48 -11.89
N CYS A 148 0.94 10.25 -12.93
CA CYS A 148 1.72 11.48 -12.78
C CYS A 148 0.92 12.67 -13.26
N GLY A 149 1.18 13.84 -12.65
CA GLY A 149 0.51 15.09 -12.98
C GLY A 149 1.38 16.30 -12.69
N VAL A 150 0.92 17.46 -13.16
CA VAL A 150 1.61 18.73 -12.96
C VAL A 150 1.18 19.34 -11.64
N VAL A 151 2.11 19.88 -10.88
CA VAL A 151 1.85 20.70 -9.69
C VAL A 151 1.32 22.06 -10.14
N TRP A 152 0.12 22.43 -9.72
CA TRP A 152 -0.48 23.74 -10.03
C TRP A 152 0.02 24.80 -9.06
N THR A 153 0.07 24.47 -7.79
CA THR A 153 0.60 25.33 -6.74
C THR A 153 1.13 24.48 -5.59
N SER A 154 2.10 25.03 -4.87
CA SER A 154 2.66 24.37 -3.69
C SER A 154 3.00 25.39 -2.60
N SER A 155 3.02 24.90 -1.38
CA SER A 155 3.38 25.63 -0.18
C SER A 155 4.08 24.65 0.80
N PRO A 156 4.67 25.15 1.89
CA PRO A 156 5.24 24.26 2.91
C PRO A 156 4.24 23.27 3.54
N VAL A 157 2.93 23.57 3.50
CA VAL A 157 1.89 22.73 4.10
C VAL A 157 1.23 21.76 3.13
N GLY A 158 1.41 21.95 1.80
CA GLY A 158 0.82 21.03 0.83
C GLY A 158 0.93 21.52 -0.61
N LEU A 159 0.42 20.72 -1.52
CA LEU A 159 0.40 21.01 -2.95
C LEU A 159 -0.95 20.63 -3.56
N LEU A 160 -1.27 21.30 -4.66
CA LEU A 160 -2.38 20.99 -5.56
C LEU A 160 -1.78 20.47 -6.87
N GLU A 161 -2.19 19.29 -7.28
CA GLU A 161 -1.62 18.61 -8.44
C GLU A 161 -2.69 17.91 -9.30
N GLN A 162 -2.34 17.53 -10.54
CA GLN A 162 -3.25 17.00 -11.55
C GLN A 162 -2.98 15.52 -11.88
N ALA A 163 -2.41 14.72 -10.98
CA ALA A 163 -2.37 13.28 -11.18
C ALA A 163 -3.76 12.66 -11.02
N CYS A 164 -4.00 11.57 -11.75
CA CYS A 164 -5.26 10.85 -11.67
C CYS A 164 -5.49 10.28 -10.27
N SER A 165 -6.54 10.70 -9.59
CA SER A 165 -6.89 10.25 -8.25
C SER A 165 -8.39 9.99 -8.12
N SER A 166 -8.75 9.02 -7.30
CA SER A 166 -10.12 8.61 -7.05
C SER A 166 -10.35 8.25 -5.59
N TYR A 167 -11.61 7.95 -5.24
CA TYR A 167 -11.94 7.47 -3.89
C TYR A 167 -11.14 6.23 -3.53
N GLY A 168 -10.53 6.24 -2.34
CA GLY A 168 -9.65 5.18 -1.85
C GLY A 168 -8.15 5.49 -2.01
N ASP A 169 -7.79 6.50 -2.82
CA ASP A 169 -6.40 6.95 -2.94
C ASP A 169 -5.97 7.86 -1.77
N SER A 170 -6.88 8.20 -0.87
CA SER A 170 -6.56 8.88 0.39
C SER A 170 -5.38 8.20 1.09
N GLY A 171 -4.36 8.97 1.46
CA GLY A 171 -3.12 8.44 2.02
C GLY A 171 -2.09 8.00 0.98
N ALA A 172 -2.38 7.98 -0.31
CA ALA A 172 -1.41 7.62 -1.35
C ALA A 172 -0.16 8.53 -1.32
N PRO A 173 1.04 7.98 -1.56
CA PRO A 173 2.25 8.78 -1.66
C PRO A 173 2.21 9.70 -2.88
N VAL A 174 2.70 10.91 -2.72
CA VAL A 174 3.06 11.80 -3.82
C VAL A 174 4.57 11.93 -3.84
N THR A 175 5.18 11.58 -4.98
CA THR A 175 6.64 11.53 -5.13
C THR A 175 7.12 12.46 -6.23
N SER A 176 8.34 12.98 -6.06
CA SER A 176 9.14 13.61 -7.10
C SER A 176 10.38 12.75 -7.31
N GLY A 177 10.41 11.99 -8.42
CA GLY A 177 11.34 10.89 -8.56
C GLY A 177 11.14 9.82 -7.48
N ASP A 178 12.19 9.48 -6.75
CA ASP A 178 12.17 8.53 -5.62
C ASP A 178 12.00 9.20 -4.25
N ARG A 179 11.64 10.48 -4.22
CA ARG A 179 11.46 11.26 -2.98
C ARG A 179 10.00 11.49 -2.68
N LEU A 180 9.58 11.10 -1.48
CA LEU A 180 8.24 11.41 -0.98
C LEU A 180 8.16 12.90 -0.65
N VAL A 181 7.19 13.59 -1.27
CA VAL A 181 6.97 15.03 -1.10
C VAL A 181 5.61 15.33 -0.47
N GLY A 182 4.64 14.42 -0.61
CA GLY A 182 3.29 14.64 -0.10
C GLY A 182 2.50 13.34 0.08
N MET A 183 1.31 13.51 0.61
CA MET A 183 0.33 12.45 0.85
C MET A 183 -1.04 12.93 0.38
N ILE A 184 -1.72 12.16 -0.45
CA ILE A 184 -3.06 12.50 -0.95
C ILE A 184 -4.05 12.60 0.21
N SER A 185 -4.76 13.75 0.26
CA SER A 185 -5.79 14.03 1.24
C SER A 185 -7.18 14.03 0.61
N ALA A 186 -7.43 14.93 -0.35
CA ALA A 186 -8.77 15.09 -0.90
C ALA A 186 -8.75 15.66 -2.34
N PRO A 187 -9.81 15.42 -3.13
CA PRO A 187 -10.02 16.18 -4.36
C PRO A 187 -10.32 17.66 -4.03
N LEU A 188 -9.83 18.59 -4.87
CA LEU A 188 -10.12 20.02 -4.71
C LEU A 188 -11.63 20.30 -4.80
N ILE A 189 -12.31 19.60 -5.68
CA ILE A 189 -13.75 19.71 -5.88
C ILE A 189 -14.42 18.47 -5.27
N SER A 190 -14.87 18.57 -4.04
CA SER A 190 -15.71 17.55 -3.41
C SER A 190 -17.14 17.69 -3.92
N ASP A 191 -17.70 16.62 -4.43
CA ASP A 191 -19.02 16.61 -5.05
C ASP A 191 -20.15 16.74 -4.02
N THR A 192 -20.71 17.92 -3.89
CA THR A 192 -21.99 18.12 -3.19
C THR A 192 -23.21 18.07 -4.12
N ARG A 193 -23.02 17.88 -5.46
CA ARG A 193 -24.11 17.98 -6.46
C ARG A 193 -24.01 16.99 -7.62
N ASN A 194 -23.49 15.77 -7.43
CA ASN A 194 -23.34 14.73 -8.49
C ASN A 194 -22.40 15.12 -9.66
N LEU A 195 -21.58 16.13 -9.55
CA LEU A 195 -20.53 16.47 -10.51
C LEU A 195 -19.23 15.73 -10.09
N ARG A 196 -19.20 14.43 -10.34
CA ARG A 196 -18.03 13.61 -10.04
C ARG A 196 -16.98 13.79 -11.11
N PHE A 197 -16.06 14.71 -10.88
CA PHE A 197 -14.83 14.81 -11.66
C PHE A 197 -13.72 13.91 -11.09
N SER A 198 -14.10 12.75 -10.54
CA SER A 198 -13.13 11.72 -10.18
C SER A 198 -12.38 11.28 -11.43
N CYS A 199 -11.10 11.03 -11.30
CA CYS A 199 -10.35 10.45 -12.40
C CYS A 199 -10.78 8.99 -12.62
N THR A 200 -11.27 8.70 -13.81
CA THR A 200 -11.66 7.35 -14.26
C THR A 200 -10.69 6.79 -15.29
N ASP A 201 -9.84 7.63 -15.87
CA ASP A 201 -8.82 7.29 -16.86
C ASP A 201 -7.66 8.27 -16.73
N ALA A 202 -6.46 7.76 -16.46
CA ALA A 202 -5.24 8.56 -16.31
C ALA A 202 -4.85 9.34 -17.58
N ASN A 203 -5.35 8.93 -18.76
CA ASN A 203 -5.13 9.65 -20.02
C ASN A 203 -6.12 10.81 -20.23
N ASN A 204 -7.18 10.91 -19.42
CA ASN A 204 -8.13 12.00 -19.49
C ASN A 204 -7.75 13.10 -18.48
N PRO A 205 -7.26 14.27 -18.94
CA PRO A 205 -6.86 15.37 -18.04
C PRO A 205 -8.06 16.11 -17.43
N LEU A 206 -9.29 15.79 -17.85
CA LEU A 206 -10.51 16.45 -17.37
C LEU A 206 -11.02 15.80 -16.09
N HIS A 207 -10.30 15.96 -15.01
CA HIS A 207 -10.69 15.53 -13.66
C HIS A 207 -10.31 16.58 -12.63
N SER A 208 -10.86 16.45 -11.41
CA SER A 208 -10.53 17.35 -10.32
C SER A 208 -9.04 17.28 -9.98
N PRO A 209 -8.35 18.41 -9.80
CA PRO A 209 -7.06 18.42 -9.14
C PRO A 209 -7.16 17.84 -7.73
N VAL A 210 -6.04 17.38 -7.21
CA VAL A 210 -5.94 16.70 -5.92
C VAL A 210 -5.10 17.52 -4.95
N ILE A 211 -5.55 17.59 -3.72
CA ILE A 211 -4.83 18.21 -2.62
C ILE A 211 -3.98 17.12 -1.95
N ALA A 212 -2.69 17.35 -1.82
CA ALA A 212 -1.79 16.55 -1.03
C ALA A 212 -1.19 17.38 0.11
N VAL A 213 -1.16 16.82 1.31
CA VAL A 213 -0.45 17.41 2.46
C VAL A 213 1.04 17.21 2.27
N ALA A 214 1.85 18.24 2.57
CA ALA A 214 3.30 18.12 2.51
C ALA A 214 3.81 17.12 3.56
N PHE A 215 4.57 16.12 3.13
CA PHE A 215 5.00 15.05 4.05
C PHE A 215 6.00 15.53 5.09
N ASP A 216 6.82 16.56 4.77
CA ASP A 216 7.70 17.19 5.75
C ASP A 216 6.93 17.84 6.90
N THR A 217 5.76 18.45 6.62
CA THR A 217 4.88 19.01 7.67
C THR A 217 4.30 17.89 8.55
N VAL A 218 3.88 16.77 7.96
CA VAL A 218 3.42 15.59 8.72
C VAL A 218 4.54 15.06 9.62
N ARG A 219 5.74 14.88 9.08
CA ARG A 219 6.90 14.41 9.86
C ARG A 219 7.22 15.33 11.02
N ALA A 220 7.27 16.65 10.77
CA ALA A 220 7.55 17.62 11.81
C ALA A 220 6.51 17.58 12.96
N ALA A 221 5.22 17.40 12.63
CA ALA A 221 4.17 17.26 13.64
C ALA A 221 4.32 15.97 14.45
N VAL A 222 4.61 14.84 13.80
CA VAL A 222 4.83 13.54 14.45
C VAL A 222 6.06 13.59 15.34
N ASP A 223 7.17 14.21 14.87
CA ASP A 223 8.41 14.38 15.64
C ASP A 223 8.21 15.26 16.89
N ALA A 224 7.41 16.33 16.77
CA ALA A 224 7.05 17.19 17.90
C ALA A 224 6.24 16.44 18.96
N GLY A 225 5.41 15.47 18.57
CA GLY A 225 4.63 14.63 19.47
C GLY A 225 5.44 13.60 20.23
N LYS A 226 6.67 13.28 19.81
CA LYS A 226 7.60 12.29 20.41
C LYS A 226 6.96 10.90 20.62
N GLY A 227 5.92 10.60 19.86
CA GLY A 227 5.15 9.35 19.93
C GLY A 227 5.62 8.28 18.94
N VAL A 228 4.70 7.39 18.60
CA VAL A 228 4.91 6.39 17.53
C VAL A 228 5.09 7.13 16.19
N GLY A 229 6.13 6.76 15.43
CA GLY A 229 6.47 7.38 14.16
C GLY A 229 7.51 8.50 14.26
N SER A 230 7.88 8.97 15.48
CA SER A 230 8.89 10.02 15.64
C SER A 230 10.26 9.55 15.18
N GLY A 231 10.96 10.38 14.39
CA GLY A 231 12.24 10.03 13.77
C GLY A 231 12.13 9.01 12.62
N PHE A 232 10.97 8.94 11.97
CA PHE A 232 10.68 7.99 10.90
C PHE A 232 11.68 8.05 9.74
N GLN A 233 12.13 6.87 9.28
CA GLN A 233 12.90 6.67 8.06
C GLN A 233 12.24 5.55 7.22
N PRO A 234 12.05 5.74 5.89
CA PRO A 234 11.55 4.70 5.01
C PRO A 234 12.58 3.56 4.87
N VAL A 235 12.12 2.36 4.54
CA VAL A 235 13.00 1.20 4.28
C VAL A 235 13.83 1.36 3.02
#